data_9a4ba7d5f107e1d9766e789d7675fb09
#
_entry.id   9a4ba7d5f107e1d9766e789d7675fb09
#
_cell.length_a   1.000
_cell.length_b   1.000
_cell.length_c   1.000
_cell.angle_alpha   90.00
_cell.angle_beta   90.00
_cell.angle_gamma   90.00
#
_symmetry.space_group_name_H-M   'P 1'
#
loop_
_entity.id
_entity.type
_entity.pdbx_description
1 polymer ?
#
loop_
_entity_poly.entity_id
_entity_poly.type
_entity_poly.pdbx_seq_one_letter_code
_entity_poly.pdbx_strand_id
1 'polypeptide(L)'
;MRNLDFSSWQTMLSTLFGLAVITLIGVGVRLIAMQTIQQRRERENRQINERLRTLIAAYKTLGGSFTGNLEVDPTHLRDLRHAHERAAAAGQVLPMPAEGSGADRSRRVRDAVEAALSDIILLGTGEQMRLAAIAASELAAGRPTHTADLVVSLRTFIRQVLDLDAVPSDVSIPRQGPTRPSGTRGKGDAGGKDNAGRGGGKAGGGIGGGMGGGISLDDAHDPHR
;
A
#
# COMPACT_ATOMS: atom_id res chain seq x y z
N MET A 1 50.20 -4.65 -43.34
CA MET A 1 50.38 -4.54 -41.89
C MET A 1 51.55 -3.58 -41.67
N ARG A 2 51.32 -2.41 -41.08
CA ARG A 2 52.40 -1.46 -40.76
C ARG A 2 53.17 -2.03 -39.59
N ASN A 3 54.45 -2.37 -39.83
CA ASN A 3 55.35 -2.77 -38.78
C ASN A 3 55.49 -1.61 -37.79
N LEU A 4 55.26 -1.89 -36.53
CA LEU A 4 55.49 -0.96 -35.42
C LEU A 4 57.01 -0.80 -35.32
N ASP A 5 57.48 0.34 -35.82
CA ASP A 5 58.89 0.69 -35.84
C ASP A 5 59.22 1.42 -34.55
N PHE A 6 59.96 0.77 -33.67
CA PHE A 6 60.34 1.31 -32.37
C PHE A 6 61.68 2.08 -32.40
N SER A 7 62.17 2.39 -33.60
CA SER A 7 63.48 2.99 -33.78
C SER A 7 63.56 4.49 -33.43
N SER A 8 62.40 5.16 -33.33
CA SER A 8 62.38 6.58 -32.93
C SER A 8 61.45 6.84 -31.76
N TRP A 9 61.84 7.71 -30.86
CA TRP A 9 61.05 8.13 -29.71
C TRP A 9 59.66 8.65 -30.08
N GLN A 10 59.52 9.34 -31.18
CA GLN A 10 58.27 9.88 -31.72
C GLN A 10 57.30 8.76 -32.17
N THR A 11 57.81 7.74 -32.82
CA THR A 11 57.03 6.57 -33.28
C THR A 11 56.54 5.76 -32.07
N MET A 12 57.38 5.62 -31.05
CA MET A 12 57.04 4.93 -29.83
C MET A 12 55.94 5.66 -29.07
N LEU A 13 56.00 7.00 -28.95
CA LEU A 13 54.96 7.82 -28.36
C LEU A 13 53.62 7.75 -29.12
N SER A 14 53.67 7.78 -30.45
CA SER A 14 52.44 7.73 -31.27
C SER A 14 51.78 6.35 -31.20
N THR A 15 52.53 5.27 -31.11
CA THR A 15 51.97 3.92 -30.92
C THR A 15 51.39 3.74 -29.51
N LEU A 16 52.05 4.25 -28.49
CA LEU A 16 51.55 4.25 -27.13
C LEU A 16 50.25 5.05 -26.98
N PHE A 17 50.20 6.22 -27.58
CA PHE A 17 49.01 7.05 -27.63
C PHE A 17 47.86 6.36 -28.40
N GLY A 18 48.14 5.77 -29.57
CA GLY A 18 47.14 5.02 -30.32
C GLY A 18 46.57 3.83 -29.52
N LEU A 19 47.44 3.08 -28.80
CA LEU A 19 47.03 2.00 -27.93
C LEU A 19 46.16 2.51 -26.77
N ALA A 20 46.56 3.62 -26.16
CA ALA A 20 45.81 4.24 -25.06
C ALA A 20 44.40 4.68 -25.50
N VAL A 21 44.28 5.28 -26.72
CA VAL A 21 43.00 5.68 -27.28
C VAL A 21 42.10 4.47 -27.56
N ILE A 22 42.65 3.41 -28.16
CA ILE A 22 41.89 2.20 -28.44
C ILE A 22 41.41 1.53 -27.15
N THR A 23 42.27 1.43 -26.14
CA THR A 23 41.89 0.89 -24.84
C THR A 23 40.86 1.74 -24.13
N LEU A 24 40.98 3.07 -24.19
CA LEU A 24 40.00 4.01 -23.63
C LEU A 24 38.62 3.86 -24.28
N ILE A 25 38.57 3.75 -25.60
CA ILE A 25 37.34 3.51 -26.36
C ILE A 25 36.74 2.16 -25.94
N GLY A 26 37.54 1.10 -25.90
CA GLY A 26 37.09 -0.24 -25.51
C GLY A 26 36.50 -0.28 -24.09
N VAL A 27 37.19 0.35 -23.16
CA VAL A 27 36.69 0.47 -21.75
C VAL A 27 35.45 1.35 -21.68
N GLY A 28 35.41 2.46 -22.42
CA GLY A 28 34.24 3.35 -22.48
C GLY A 28 32.99 2.65 -23.00
N VAL A 29 33.09 1.91 -24.12
CA VAL A 29 31.98 1.12 -24.65
C VAL A 29 31.51 0.07 -23.66
N ARG A 30 32.45 -0.63 -23.00
CA ARG A 30 32.12 -1.63 -21.98
C ARG A 30 31.37 -1.03 -20.79
N LEU A 31 31.82 0.14 -20.30
CA LEU A 31 31.16 0.84 -19.19
C LEU A 31 29.75 1.29 -19.57
N ILE A 32 29.56 1.87 -20.76
CA ILE A 32 28.24 2.28 -21.24
C ILE A 32 27.30 1.09 -21.37
N ALA A 33 27.77 -0.02 -21.95
CA ALA A 33 26.99 -1.24 -22.08
C ALA A 33 26.57 -1.78 -20.69
N MET A 34 27.50 -1.80 -19.73
CA MET A 34 27.23 -2.28 -18.38
C MET A 34 26.22 -1.39 -17.64
N GLN A 35 26.36 -0.06 -17.75
CA GLN A 35 25.41 0.91 -17.17
C GLN A 35 24.00 0.75 -17.77
N THR A 36 23.89 0.55 -19.07
CA THR A 36 22.60 0.39 -19.75
C THR A 36 21.86 -0.88 -19.27
N ILE A 37 22.60 -1.97 -19.07
CA ILE A 37 22.05 -3.23 -18.56
C ILE A 37 21.60 -3.07 -17.09
N GLN A 38 22.41 -2.40 -16.26
CA GLN A 38 22.07 -2.14 -14.86
C GLN A 38 20.81 -1.28 -14.73
N GLN A 39 20.70 -0.20 -15.51
CA GLN A 39 19.50 0.67 -15.49
C GLN A 39 18.23 -0.07 -15.92
N ARG A 40 18.31 -1.00 -16.87
CA ARG A 40 17.16 -1.83 -17.26
C ARG A 40 16.72 -2.74 -16.12
N ARG A 41 17.66 -3.44 -15.47
CA ARG A 41 17.37 -4.30 -14.32
C ARG A 41 16.78 -3.54 -13.14
N GLU A 42 17.25 -2.32 -12.88
CA GLU A 42 16.70 -1.48 -11.80
C GLU A 42 15.24 -1.06 -12.08
N ARG A 43 14.91 -0.73 -13.34
CA ARG A 43 13.53 -0.41 -13.73
C ARG A 43 12.60 -1.62 -13.62
N GLU A 44 13.05 -2.77 -14.10
CA GLU A 44 12.30 -4.02 -13.99
C GLU A 44 12.06 -4.42 -12.53
N ASN A 45 13.09 -4.34 -11.68
CA ASN A 45 12.98 -4.61 -10.25
C ASN A 45 12.00 -3.65 -9.55
N ARG A 46 12.01 -2.38 -9.93
CA ARG A 46 11.08 -1.40 -9.36
C ARG A 46 9.63 -1.73 -9.72
N GLN A 47 9.35 -2.05 -10.98
CA GLN A 47 8.02 -2.43 -11.45
C GLN A 47 7.52 -3.71 -10.76
N ILE A 48 8.40 -4.72 -10.61
CA ILE A 48 8.06 -5.96 -9.91
C ILE A 48 7.75 -5.67 -8.44
N ASN A 49 8.53 -4.83 -7.78
CA ASN A 49 8.32 -4.47 -6.38
C ASN A 49 7.01 -3.72 -6.16
N GLU A 50 6.65 -2.76 -7.03
CA GLU A 50 5.38 -2.04 -6.95
C GLU A 50 4.18 -2.98 -7.17
N ARG A 51 4.24 -3.84 -8.19
CA ARG A 51 3.23 -4.87 -8.43
C ARG A 51 3.07 -5.79 -7.22
N LEU A 52 4.18 -6.28 -6.68
CA LEU A 52 4.18 -7.17 -5.52
C LEU A 52 3.60 -6.49 -4.28
N ARG A 53 3.93 -5.23 -4.04
CA ARG A 53 3.39 -4.42 -2.95
C ARG A 53 1.87 -4.31 -3.02
N THR A 54 1.33 -4.05 -4.20
CA THR A 54 -0.13 -4.00 -4.43
C THR A 54 -0.78 -5.37 -4.17
N LEU A 55 -0.20 -6.47 -4.68
CA LEU A 55 -0.73 -7.81 -4.44
C LEU A 55 -0.64 -8.24 -2.96
N ILE A 56 0.39 -7.81 -2.23
CA ILE A 56 0.48 -8.02 -0.77
C ILE A 56 -0.62 -7.23 -0.04
N ALA A 57 -0.91 -6.00 -0.45
CA ALA A 57 -2.01 -5.22 0.11
C ALA A 57 -3.36 -5.89 -0.15
N ALA A 58 -3.60 -6.36 -1.37
CA ALA A 58 -4.79 -7.13 -1.73
C ALA A 58 -4.90 -8.42 -0.90
N TYR A 59 -3.80 -9.18 -0.74
CA TYR A 59 -3.76 -10.36 0.13
C TYR A 59 -4.18 -10.05 1.56
N LYS A 60 -3.66 -8.96 2.15
CA LYS A 60 -4.03 -8.53 3.50
C LYS A 60 -5.51 -8.13 3.61
N THR A 61 -6.06 -7.49 2.58
CA THR A 61 -7.46 -7.09 2.53
C THR A 61 -8.38 -8.31 2.43
N LEU A 62 -8.07 -9.25 1.54
CA LEU A 62 -8.91 -10.43 1.28
C LEU A 62 -8.75 -11.55 2.30
N GLY A 63 -7.59 -11.63 2.96
CA GLY A 63 -7.21 -12.75 3.83
C GLY A 63 -6.86 -12.34 5.25
N GLY A 64 -7.22 -11.15 5.70
CA GLY A 64 -6.82 -10.64 7.03
C GLY A 64 -7.65 -11.15 8.20
N SER A 65 -8.70 -11.95 7.98
CA SER A 65 -9.52 -12.52 9.05
C SER A 65 -9.53 -14.06 8.98
N PHE A 66 -9.44 -14.69 10.14
CA PHE A 66 -9.52 -16.15 10.32
C PHE A 66 -10.77 -16.59 11.05
N THR A 67 -11.60 -15.66 11.53
CA THR A 67 -12.72 -15.97 12.42
C THR A 67 -14.00 -15.28 11.97
N GLY A 68 -15.14 -15.84 12.34
CA GLY A 68 -16.49 -15.32 12.08
C GLY A 68 -16.97 -15.58 10.66
N ASN A 69 -17.89 -14.74 10.17
CA ASN A 69 -18.36 -14.83 8.78
C ASN A 69 -17.25 -14.33 7.86
N LEU A 70 -16.74 -15.24 7.01
CA LEU A 70 -15.68 -15.01 6.03
C LEU A 70 -16.22 -14.67 4.64
N GLU A 71 -17.54 -14.53 4.52
CA GLU A 71 -18.21 -14.11 3.29
C GLU A 71 -18.18 -12.59 3.13
N VAL A 72 -18.17 -12.15 1.91
CA VAL A 72 -18.37 -10.76 1.51
C VAL A 72 -19.86 -10.55 1.26
N ASP A 73 -20.47 -9.68 2.03
CA ASP A 73 -21.87 -9.30 1.87
C ASP A 73 -22.03 -8.33 0.68
N PRO A 74 -22.82 -8.68 -0.35
CA PRO A 74 -22.99 -7.86 -1.55
C PRO A 74 -23.92 -6.65 -1.34
N THR A 75 -24.57 -6.50 -0.19
CA THR A 75 -25.63 -5.50 0.03
C THR A 75 -25.16 -4.08 -0.25
N HIS A 76 -25.80 -3.41 -1.20
CA HIS A 76 -25.56 -2.01 -1.53
C HIS A 76 -26.46 -1.07 -0.70
N LEU A 77 -25.95 0.14 -0.41
CA LEU A 77 -26.74 1.18 0.25
C LEU A 77 -28.03 1.53 -0.54
N ARG A 78 -27.94 1.45 -1.86
CA ARG A 78 -29.07 1.67 -2.74
C ARG A 78 -30.18 0.65 -2.51
N ASP A 79 -29.83 -0.62 -2.34
CA ASP A 79 -30.79 -1.69 -2.12
C ASP A 79 -31.48 -1.54 -0.76
N LEU A 80 -30.72 -1.12 0.27
CA LEU A 80 -31.26 -0.79 1.57
C LEU A 80 -32.23 0.42 1.52
N ARG A 81 -31.90 1.45 0.76
CA ARG A 81 -32.81 2.60 0.54
C ARG A 81 -34.09 2.19 -0.17
N HIS A 82 -33.98 1.43 -1.25
CA HIS A 82 -35.16 0.92 -1.97
C HIS A 82 -35.98 -0.06 -1.13
N ALA A 83 -35.34 -0.85 -0.27
CA ALA A 83 -36.07 -1.69 0.68
C ALA A 83 -36.83 -0.83 1.72
N HIS A 84 -36.20 0.23 2.21
CA HIS A 84 -36.81 1.18 3.13
C HIS A 84 -37.99 1.94 2.49
N GLU A 85 -37.80 2.44 1.26
CA GLU A 85 -38.85 3.12 0.50
C GLU A 85 -40.06 2.21 0.26
N ARG A 86 -39.82 0.95 -0.11
CA ARG A 86 -40.87 -0.05 -0.29
C ARG A 86 -41.60 -0.39 1.03
N ALA A 87 -40.86 -0.53 2.13
CA ALA A 87 -41.44 -0.78 3.44
C ALA A 87 -42.26 0.43 3.93
N ALA A 88 -41.77 1.64 3.73
CA ALA A 88 -42.49 2.85 4.04
C ALA A 88 -43.80 2.99 3.22
N ALA A 89 -43.75 2.64 1.92
CA ALA A 89 -44.94 2.59 1.06
C ALA A 89 -45.95 1.51 1.51
N ALA A 90 -45.48 0.45 2.17
CA ALA A 90 -46.31 -0.62 2.73
C ALA A 90 -46.78 -0.32 4.18
N GLY A 91 -46.49 0.89 4.71
CA GLY A 91 -46.84 1.27 6.08
C GLY A 91 -46.01 0.58 7.18
N GLN A 92 -44.92 -0.04 6.81
CA GLN A 92 -43.99 -0.69 7.77
C GLN A 92 -42.82 0.24 8.09
N VAL A 93 -42.64 0.55 9.36
CA VAL A 93 -41.49 1.33 9.84
C VAL A 93 -40.35 0.36 10.09
N LEU A 94 -39.42 0.24 9.12
CA LEU A 94 -38.14 -0.44 9.35
C LEU A 94 -37.21 0.51 10.09
N PRO A 95 -36.59 0.10 11.22
CA PRO A 95 -35.63 0.94 11.90
C PRO A 95 -34.46 1.22 10.95
N MET A 96 -34.11 2.50 10.80
CA MET A 96 -32.89 2.89 10.09
C MET A 96 -31.68 2.29 10.81
N PRO A 97 -30.77 1.64 10.10
CA PRO A 97 -29.52 1.18 10.73
C PRO A 97 -28.79 2.41 11.30
N ALA A 98 -28.52 2.38 12.61
CA ALA A 98 -27.79 3.45 13.27
C ALA A 98 -26.42 3.66 12.59
N GLU A 99 -25.96 4.90 12.48
CA GLU A 99 -24.61 5.22 12.04
C GLU A 99 -23.60 4.44 12.88
N GLY A 100 -22.69 3.69 12.23
CA GLY A 100 -21.78 2.76 12.90
C GLY A 100 -22.31 1.33 13.03
N SER A 101 -23.50 1.03 12.50
CA SER A 101 -24.11 -0.30 12.50
C SER A 101 -23.28 -1.34 11.72
N GLY A 102 -23.62 -2.62 11.91
CA GLY A 102 -23.04 -3.73 11.15
C GLY A 102 -23.08 -3.52 9.63
N ALA A 103 -24.14 -2.87 9.12
CA ALA A 103 -24.30 -2.56 7.70
C ALA A 103 -23.23 -1.59 7.16
N ASP A 104 -22.78 -0.60 7.92
CA ASP A 104 -21.66 0.27 7.51
C ASP A 104 -20.34 -0.46 7.48
N ARG A 105 -20.17 -1.42 8.38
CA ARG A 105 -18.97 -2.26 8.41
C ARG A 105 -18.95 -3.20 7.21
N SER A 106 -20.06 -3.88 6.92
CA SER A 106 -20.17 -4.75 5.74
C SER A 106 -19.88 -4.01 4.44
N ARG A 107 -20.39 -2.79 4.29
CA ARG A 107 -20.12 -1.94 3.12
C ARG A 107 -18.63 -1.61 2.98
N ARG A 108 -17.97 -1.17 4.07
CA ARG A 108 -16.52 -0.90 4.02
C ARG A 108 -15.70 -2.12 3.67
N VAL A 109 -16.10 -3.30 4.18
CA VAL A 109 -15.46 -4.57 3.79
C VAL A 109 -15.64 -4.81 2.31
N ARG A 110 -16.87 -4.71 1.80
CA ARG A 110 -17.17 -4.91 0.38
C ARG A 110 -16.37 -3.95 -0.50
N ASP A 111 -16.41 -2.66 -0.22
CA ASP A 111 -15.70 -1.63 -1.02
C ASP A 111 -14.18 -1.90 -1.05
N ALA A 112 -13.61 -2.32 0.09
CA ALA A 112 -12.21 -2.71 0.16
C ALA A 112 -11.91 -3.99 -0.63
N VAL A 113 -12.82 -4.96 -0.61
CA VAL A 113 -12.71 -6.20 -1.40
C VAL A 113 -12.81 -5.90 -2.90
N GLU A 114 -13.78 -5.09 -3.33
CA GLU A 114 -13.93 -4.69 -4.73
C GLU A 114 -12.67 -3.98 -5.27
N ALA A 115 -12.08 -3.08 -4.48
CA ALA A 115 -10.81 -2.45 -4.82
C ALA A 115 -9.69 -3.49 -4.96
N ALA A 116 -9.57 -4.41 -4.01
CA ALA A 116 -8.55 -5.46 -4.06
C ALA A 116 -8.75 -6.42 -5.24
N LEU A 117 -10.00 -6.76 -5.59
CA LEU A 117 -10.31 -7.58 -6.77
C LEU A 117 -9.90 -6.85 -8.06
N SER A 118 -10.15 -5.56 -8.16
CA SER A 118 -9.72 -4.74 -9.30
C SER A 118 -8.20 -4.73 -9.48
N ASP A 119 -7.47 -4.58 -8.38
CA ASP A 119 -6.00 -4.66 -8.37
C ASP A 119 -5.50 -6.02 -8.85
N ILE A 120 -6.16 -7.12 -8.42
CA ILE A 120 -5.77 -8.47 -8.82
C ILE A 120 -6.12 -8.76 -10.27
N ILE A 121 -7.26 -8.29 -10.76
CA ILE A 121 -7.64 -8.41 -12.18
C ILE A 121 -6.62 -7.71 -13.08
N LEU A 122 -6.10 -6.56 -12.63
CA LEU A 122 -5.11 -5.78 -13.38
C LEU A 122 -3.70 -6.39 -13.28
N LEU A 123 -3.27 -6.79 -12.09
CA LEU A 123 -1.87 -7.10 -11.77
C LEU A 123 -1.62 -8.59 -11.48
N GLY A 124 -2.65 -9.39 -11.28
CA GLY A 124 -2.55 -10.81 -10.91
C GLY A 124 -2.06 -11.70 -12.05
N THR A 125 -1.82 -12.95 -11.70
CA THR A 125 -1.58 -14.03 -12.69
C THR A 125 -2.90 -14.42 -13.36
N GLY A 126 -2.84 -15.19 -14.46
CA GLY A 126 -4.04 -15.64 -15.14
C GLY A 126 -5.00 -16.44 -14.25
N GLU A 127 -4.49 -17.22 -13.30
CA GLU A 127 -5.29 -17.95 -12.32
C GLU A 127 -5.95 -17.00 -11.32
N GLN A 128 -5.17 -16.08 -10.75
CA GLN A 128 -5.65 -15.07 -9.81
C GLN A 128 -6.72 -14.17 -10.44
N MET A 129 -6.50 -13.76 -11.69
CA MET A 129 -7.48 -12.98 -12.46
C MET A 129 -8.80 -13.74 -12.63
N ARG A 130 -8.76 -15.05 -12.95
CA ARG A 130 -10.00 -15.85 -13.07
C ARG A 130 -10.75 -15.94 -11.76
N LEU A 131 -10.06 -16.24 -10.66
CA LEU A 131 -10.66 -16.32 -9.32
C LEU A 131 -11.25 -14.96 -8.89
N ALA A 132 -10.53 -13.87 -9.16
CA ALA A 132 -11.00 -12.52 -8.87
C ALA A 132 -12.22 -12.14 -9.72
N ALA A 133 -12.23 -12.50 -11.00
CA ALA A 133 -13.37 -12.26 -11.90
C ALA A 133 -14.62 -13.03 -11.47
N ILE A 134 -14.46 -14.28 -11.01
CA ILE A 134 -15.58 -15.06 -10.46
C ILE A 134 -16.14 -14.36 -9.22
N ALA A 135 -15.28 -14.00 -8.27
CA ALA A 135 -15.70 -13.31 -7.04
C ALA A 135 -16.39 -11.96 -7.35
N ALA A 136 -15.84 -11.16 -8.27
CA ALA A 136 -16.44 -9.91 -8.70
C ALA A 136 -17.81 -10.11 -9.37
N SER A 137 -17.96 -11.15 -10.18
CA SER A 137 -19.24 -11.50 -10.84
C SER A 137 -20.31 -11.91 -9.83
N GLU A 138 -19.95 -12.66 -8.79
CA GLU A 138 -20.86 -13.02 -7.70
C GLU A 138 -21.33 -11.79 -6.94
N LEU A 139 -20.41 -10.88 -6.57
CA LEU A 139 -20.76 -9.62 -5.91
C LEU A 139 -21.65 -8.73 -6.78
N ALA A 140 -21.35 -8.62 -8.08
CA ALA A 140 -22.18 -7.87 -9.03
C ALA A 140 -23.59 -8.45 -9.20
N ALA A 141 -23.71 -9.78 -9.07
CA ALA A 141 -25.00 -10.47 -9.10
C ALA A 141 -25.75 -10.43 -7.75
N GLY A 142 -25.22 -9.74 -6.74
CA GLY A 142 -25.81 -9.65 -5.40
C GLY A 142 -25.70 -10.95 -4.60
N ARG A 143 -24.75 -11.82 -4.92
CA ARG A 143 -24.52 -13.07 -4.20
C ARG A 143 -23.31 -12.96 -3.27
N PRO A 144 -23.39 -13.51 -2.05
CA PRO A 144 -22.25 -13.61 -1.15
C PRO A 144 -21.12 -14.42 -1.81
N THR A 145 -19.88 -14.00 -1.58
CA THR A 145 -18.73 -14.71 -2.15
C THR A 145 -17.65 -14.96 -1.11
N HIS A 146 -16.88 -16.03 -1.35
CA HIS A 146 -15.70 -16.36 -0.56
C HIS A 146 -14.44 -16.02 -1.32
N THR A 147 -13.46 -15.45 -0.62
CA THR A 147 -12.15 -15.09 -1.19
C THR A 147 -11.04 -16.07 -0.83
N ALA A 148 -11.34 -17.16 -0.13
CA ALA A 148 -10.36 -18.08 0.42
C ALA A 148 -9.41 -18.67 -0.63
N ASP A 149 -9.94 -19.15 -1.75
CA ASP A 149 -9.14 -19.79 -2.83
C ASP A 149 -8.21 -18.76 -3.48
N LEU A 150 -8.71 -17.54 -3.70
CA LEU A 150 -7.91 -16.43 -4.21
C LEU A 150 -6.78 -16.06 -3.23
N VAL A 151 -7.06 -16.06 -1.92
CA VAL A 151 -6.07 -15.80 -0.87
C VAL A 151 -4.98 -16.88 -0.86
N VAL A 152 -5.34 -18.15 -1.05
CA VAL A 152 -4.36 -19.25 -1.17
C VAL A 152 -3.47 -19.06 -2.39
N SER A 153 -4.05 -18.75 -3.55
CA SER A 153 -3.31 -18.50 -4.78
C SER A 153 -2.35 -17.30 -4.64
N LEU A 154 -2.82 -16.19 -4.07
CA LEU A 154 -1.99 -15.01 -3.80
C LEU A 154 -0.83 -15.33 -2.84
N ARG A 155 -1.10 -16.05 -1.75
CA ARG A 155 -0.08 -16.44 -0.78
C ARG A 155 1.01 -17.28 -1.41
N THR A 156 0.64 -18.27 -2.20
CA THR A 156 1.58 -19.15 -2.91
C THR A 156 2.45 -18.34 -3.86
N PHE A 157 1.84 -17.47 -4.66
CA PHE A 157 2.54 -16.60 -5.60
C PHE A 157 3.51 -15.63 -4.89
N ILE A 158 3.05 -14.95 -3.83
CA ILE A 158 3.87 -14.00 -3.08
C ILE A 158 5.09 -14.70 -2.47
N ARG A 159 4.90 -15.89 -1.87
CA ARG A 159 6.02 -16.67 -1.32
C ARG A 159 7.02 -17.06 -2.40
N GLN A 160 6.53 -17.51 -3.56
CA GLN A 160 7.37 -17.87 -4.69
C GLN A 160 8.17 -16.68 -5.24
N VAL A 161 7.56 -15.51 -5.40
CA VAL A 161 8.23 -14.31 -5.91
C VAL A 161 9.27 -13.77 -4.91
N LEU A 162 9.03 -13.97 -3.61
CA LEU A 162 9.96 -13.59 -2.53
C LEU A 162 11.03 -14.65 -2.24
N ASP A 163 11.09 -15.72 -3.05
CA ASP A 163 12.03 -16.83 -2.85
C ASP A 163 11.91 -17.48 -1.44
N LEU A 164 10.67 -17.56 -0.94
CA LEU A 164 10.36 -18.20 0.33
C LEU A 164 9.92 -19.65 0.09
N ASP A 165 10.27 -20.53 1.02
CA ASP A 165 9.83 -21.93 0.99
C ASP A 165 8.31 -22.05 0.84
N ALA A 166 7.85 -23.08 0.13
CA ALA A 166 6.43 -23.39 0.07
C ALA A 166 5.87 -23.67 1.48
N VAL A 167 4.57 -23.46 1.66
CA VAL A 167 3.94 -23.84 2.93
C VAL A 167 4.05 -25.33 3.10
N PRO A 168 4.64 -25.84 4.22
CA PRO A 168 4.77 -27.27 4.46
C PRO A 168 3.38 -27.95 4.46
N SER A 169 3.34 -29.18 3.96
CA SER A 169 2.09 -29.93 3.83
C SER A 169 1.45 -30.36 5.15
N ASP A 170 2.25 -30.40 6.22
CA ASP A 170 1.83 -30.66 7.60
C ASP A 170 1.24 -29.44 8.31
N VAL A 171 1.37 -28.26 7.73
CA VAL A 171 0.82 -27.01 8.28
C VAL A 171 -0.57 -26.74 7.73
N SER A 172 -1.58 -26.95 8.57
CA SER A 172 -2.96 -26.59 8.25
C SER A 172 -3.23 -25.13 8.56
N ILE A 173 -3.44 -24.31 7.51
CA ILE A 173 -3.81 -22.91 7.65
C ILE A 173 -5.35 -22.81 7.57
N PRO A 174 -6.02 -22.25 8.59
CA PRO A 174 -7.46 -22.04 8.55
C PRO A 174 -7.90 -21.21 7.34
N ARG A 175 -9.14 -21.37 6.93
CA ARG A 175 -9.73 -20.53 5.87
C ARG A 175 -9.61 -19.06 6.26
N GLN A 176 -9.27 -18.24 5.29
CA GLN A 176 -9.14 -16.81 5.45
C GLN A 176 -10.27 -16.09 4.70
N GLY A 177 -10.64 -14.94 5.23
CA GLY A 177 -11.61 -14.06 4.60
C GLY A 177 -11.28 -12.60 4.83
N PRO A 178 -12.13 -11.68 4.38
CA PRO A 178 -11.85 -10.25 4.36
C PRO A 178 -11.51 -9.68 5.73
N THR A 179 -10.54 -8.78 5.72
CA THR A 179 -10.15 -8.00 6.91
C THR A 179 -11.34 -7.17 7.38
N ARG A 180 -11.66 -7.30 8.67
CA ARG A 180 -12.65 -6.43 9.29
C ARG A 180 -12.02 -5.08 9.57
N PRO A 181 -12.56 -3.97 9.02
CA PRO A 181 -12.08 -2.66 9.42
C PRO A 181 -12.27 -2.53 10.92
N SER A 182 -11.17 -2.33 11.65
CA SER A 182 -11.22 -1.87 13.03
C SER A 182 -12.01 -0.56 12.98
N GLY A 183 -13.18 -0.55 13.65
CA GLY A 183 -13.90 0.69 13.87
C GLY A 183 -12.88 1.68 14.39
N THR A 184 -12.76 2.85 13.78
CA THR A 184 -12.11 3.98 14.39
C THR A 184 -12.78 4.11 15.76
N ARG A 185 -12.10 3.62 16.81
CA ARG A 185 -12.39 4.10 18.14
C ARG A 185 -12.25 5.59 18.00
N GLY A 186 -13.39 6.28 17.94
CA GLY A 186 -13.40 7.70 18.07
C GLY A 186 -12.45 8.00 19.20
N LYS A 187 -11.46 8.81 18.96
CA LYS A 187 -10.63 9.43 19.96
C LYS A 187 -11.61 10.28 20.76
N GLY A 188 -12.39 9.58 21.62
CA GLY A 188 -13.29 10.16 22.59
C GLY A 188 -12.42 10.99 23.49
N ASP A 189 -12.61 12.23 23.34
CA ASP A 189 -12.53 13.27 24.31
C ASP A 189 -12.48 12.71 25.74
N ALA A 190 -11.27 12.54 26.27
CA ALA A 190 -11.05 12.38 27.69
C ALA A 190 -11.03 13.77 28.31
N GLY A 191 -12.15 14.50 28.15
CA GLY A 191 -12.52 15.64 28.98
C GLY A 191 -13.00 15.12 30.32
N GLY A 192 -12.06 14.75 31.17
CA GLY A 192 -12.34 14.50 32.59
C GLY A 192 -12.80 15.78 33.25
N LYS A 193 -14.11 15.90 33.45
CA LYS A 193 -14.71 16.72 34.47
C LYS A 193 -14.51 16.02 35.81
N ASP A 194 -13.43 16.31 36.47
CA ASP A 194 -13.37 16.15 37.91
C ASP A 194 -13.66 17.51 38.56
N ASN A 195 -14.95 17.69 38.87
CA ASN A 195 -15.42 18.65 39.83
C ASN A 195 -15.64 17.91 41.14
N ALA A 196 -14.74 18.06 42.08
CA ALA A 196 -15.03 17.88 43.49
C ALA A 196 -13.98 18.57 44.36
N GLY A 197 -14.29 19.73 44.81
CA GLY A 197 -14.40 20.04 46.21
C GLY A 197 -13.12 20.21 47.05
N ARG A 198 -12.83 21.48 47.35
CA ARG A 198 -12.67 21.97 48.72
C ARG A 198 -11.43 21.61 49.52
N GLY A 199 -10.68 22.67 49.84
CA GLY A 199 -9.86 22.66 51.05
C GLY A 199 -8.50 23.36 50.92
N GLY A 200 -8.44 24.62 51.25
CA GLY A 200 -7.64 25.37 52.18
C GLY A 200 -6.13 25.17 52.24
N GLY A 201 -5.38 26.28 52.26
CA GLY A 201 -4.05 26.32 52.88
C GLY A 201 -2.96 26.96 51.99
N LYS A 202 -2.86 28.22 51.96
CA LYS A 202 -1.94 29.22 52.51
C LYS A 202 -0.43 28.88 52.42
N ALA A 203 0.26 29.85 51.89
CA ALA A 203 1.63 30.27 52.13
C ALA A 203 2.73 29.75 51.17
N GLY A 204 3.37 30.69 50.50
CA GLY A 204 4.77 31.07 50.75
C GLY A 204 5.68 31.03 49.52
N GLY A 205 6.01 32.14 48.95
CA GLY A 205 7.36 32.63 48.86
C GLY A 205 8.25 32.24 47.66
N GLY A 206 8.72 33.22 46.90
CA GLY A 206 10.08 33.28 46.43
C GLY A 206 10.30 33.14 44.92
N ILE A 207 10.32 34.21 44.17
CA ILE A 207 11.51 34.99 43.69
C ILE A 207 12.39 34.26 42.67
N GLY A 208 12.58 34.97 41.54
CA GLY A 208 13.72 34.89 40.61
C GLY A 208 13.37 34.34 39.25
N GLY A 209 13.42 35.00 38.12
CA GLY A 209 14.33 36.07 37.70
C GLY A 209 15.00 35.61 36.42
N GLY A 210 14.90 36.43 35.39
CA GLY A 210 15.87 36.44 34.29
C GLY A 210 15.30 36.01 32.94
N MET A 211 14.90 36.96 32.15
CA MET A 211 15.64 37.66 31.11
C MET A 211 16.03 36.75 29.95
N GLY A 212 15.58 37.06 28.81
CA GLY A 212 16.03 37.81 27.67
C GLY A 212 15.85 36.98 26.46
N GLY A 213 15.35 37.44 25.40
CA GLY A 213 15.61 38.43 24.51
C GLY A 213 15.01 38.08 23.19
N GLY A 214 14.14 38.91 22.70
CA GLY A 214 13.59 38.89 21.39
C GLY A 214 14.56 39.29 20.30
N ILE A 215 14.26 38.89 19.10
CA ILE A 215 14.51 39.68 17.91
C ILE A 215 13.40 39.43 16.92
N SER A 216 12.50 40.37 16.77
CA SER A 216 11.69 40.61 15.58
C SER A 216 12.62 41.19 14.51
N LEU A 217 12.47 40.78 13.29
CA LEU A 217 12.70 41.62 12.13
C LEU A 217 11.62 41.32 11.09
N ASP A 218 10.68 42.22 11.09
CA ASP A 218 9.90 42.70 9.96
C ASP A 218 10.86 43.09 8.82
N ASP A 219 10.55 42.70 7.60
CA ASP A 219 10.47 43.71 6.54
C ASP A 219 9.74 43.19 5.31
N ALA A 220 8.84 44.02 4.89
CA ALA A 220 8.01 43.97 3.73
C ALA A 220 8.82 44.15 2.44
N HIS A 221 8.39 43.58 1.33
CA HIS A 221 8.10 44.32 0.10
C HIS A 221 7.58 43.42 -1.01
N ASP A 222 6.35 43.63 -1.42
CA ASP A 222 5.76 43.48 -2.73
C ASP A 222 6.23 44.70 -3.62
N PRO A 223 6.06 44.81 -4.96
CA PRO A 223 5.31 44.06 -5.94
C PRO A 223 5.94 43.94 -7.38
N HIS A 224 5.17 43.39 -8.33
CA HIS A 224 5.26 43.48 -9.81
C HIS A 224 6.23 42.57 -10.58
N ARG A 225 5.80 41.59 -11.24
CA ARG A 225 5.38 41.48 -12.66
C ARG A 225 5.07 40.02 -13.00
#